data_d769b471884754952e94f84cff3baa57
#
_entry.id   d769b471884754952e94f84cff3baa57
#
_cell.length_a   1.000
_cell.length_b   1.000
_cell.length_c   1.000
_cell.angle_alpha   90.00
_cell.angle_beta   90.00
_cell.angle_gamma   90.00
#
_symmetry.space_group_name_H-M   'P 1'
#
loop_
_entity.id
_entity.type
_entity.pdbx_description
1 polymer ?
#
loop_
_entity_poly.entity_id
_entity_poly.type
_entity_poly.pdbx_seq_one_letter_code
_entity_poly.pdbx_strand_id
1 'polypeptide(L)'
;KGDAFATPTAMAQLGAALASYGDQPRADRMFTKAVALLDSLPPSEDQILRADYGTPLRDAAAVLALGVEAGSNAIDRDALISRIATDGVLSTQEATWSLLATHALLDSADESGISFDGQPATGPLVKVLDATQTDPVVVTNAGEDTSITLTTLGVPTDPVTAGGNGYAITRSLYTLDGQPAQWEGATVGQRFLVVLEVTPYGRGEARLMVTDPLPAGYEIDNPNLMLAGAVPALDFLNLTTEATHAEFRQDRFVAAVDRRDNGTFRLAYILRAVSPGTYHQAAASVEDMYRPDLTAHTDSGTVTVAP
;
A
#
# COMPACT_ATOMS: atom_id res chain seq x y z
N LYS A 1 -4.98 -14.63 -32.81
CA LYS A 1 -4.49 -13.29 -32.32
C LYS A 1 -4.79 -13.04 -30.82
N GLY A 2 -5.65 -13.85 -30.18
CA GLY A 2 -5.97 -13.72 -28.74
C GLY A 2 -4.82 -14.09 -27.79
N ASP A 3 -3.86 -14.86 -28.26
CA ASP A 3 -2.72 -15.32 -27.44
C ASP A 3 -1.65 -14.20 -27.20
N ALA A 4 -1.85 -13.03 -27.78
CA ALA A 4 -0.98 -11.87 -27.59
C ALA A 4 -1.36 -11.02 -26.35
N PHE A 5 -2.52 -11.26 -25.75
CA PHE A 5 -2.98 -10.57 -24.53
C PHE A 5 -2.80 -11.52 -23.35
N ALA A 6 -1.56 -11.65 -22.92
CA ALA A 6 -1.12 -12.76 -22.09
C ALA A 6 -1.33 -12.58 -20.57
N THR A 7 -2.41 -11.95 -20.11
CA THR A 7 -2.73 -11.92 -18.68
C THR A 7 -4.10 -12.53 -18.39
N PRO A 8 -4.28 -13.22 -17.24
CA PRO A 8 -5.59 -13.75 -16.84
C PRO A 8 -6.67 -12.68 -16.81
N THR A 9 -6.35 -11.50 -16.26
CA THR A 9 -7.27 -10.36 -16.21
C THR A 9 -7.70 -9.90 -17.61
N ALA A 10 -6.78 -9.74 -18.56
CA ALA A 10 -7.12 -9.32 -19.93
C ALA A 10 -8.04 -10.35 -20.64
N MET A 11 -7.80 -11.64 -20.40
CA MET A 11 -8.67 -12.71 -20.93
C MET A 11 -10.06 -12.66 -20.30
N ALA A 12 -10.16 -12.44 -18.98
CA ALA A 12 -11.43 -12.30 -18.29
C ALA A 12 -12.21 -11.06 -18.75
N GLN A 13 -11.55 -9.92 -18.94
CA GLN A 13 -12.16 -8.71 -19.50
C GLN A 13 -12.73 -8.93 -20.91
N LEU A 14 -11.99 -9.65 -21.76
CA LEU A 14 -12.50 -10.04 -23.07
C LEU A 14 -13.69 -10.98 -22.96
N GLY A 15 -13.67 -11.91 -22.02
CA GLY A 15 -14.81 -12.79 -21.69
C GLY A 15 -16.04 -11.99 -21.28
N ALA A 16 -15.91 -11.07 -20.35
CA ALA A 16 -16.99 -10.20 -19.88
C ALA A 16 -17.56 -9.33 -21.03
N ALA A 17 -16.69 -8.77 -21.87
CA ALA A 17 -17.13 -8.02 -23.04
C ALA A 17 -17.91 -8.89 -24.03
N LEU A 18 -17.49 -10.12 -24.30
CA LEU A 18 -18.23 -11.06 -25.16
C LEU A 18 -19.58 -11.44 -24.57
N ALA A 19 -19.66 -11.67 -23.27
CA ALA A 19 -20.92 -11.95 -22.57
C ALA A 19 -21.89 -10.77 -22.68
N SER A 20 -21.41 -9.54 -22.50
CA SER A 20 -22.23 -8.33 -22.65
C SER A 20 -22.81 -8.12 -24.06
N TYR A 21 -22.16 -8.68 -25.08
CA TYR A 21 -22.66 -8.74 -26.44
C TYR A 21 -23.52 -9.97 -26.72
N GLY A 22 -23.80 -10.82 -25.71
CA GLY A 22 -24.62 -12.02 -25.85
C GLY A 22 -23.90 -13.24 -26.39
N ASP A 23 -22.59 -13.21 -26.54
CA ASP A 23 -21.80 -14.34 -27.05
C ASP A 23 -21.22 -15.18 -25.89
N GLN A 24 -22.12 -15.78 -25.10
CA GLN A 24 -21.73 -16.61 -23.95
C GLN A 24 -20.76 -17.74 -24.29
N PRO A 25 -20.92 -18.47 -25.43
CA PRO A 25 -19.98 -19.56 -25.76
C PRO A 25 -18.55 -19.11 -26.01
N ARG A 26 -18.34 -17.88 -26.52
CA ARG A 26 -17.00 -17.32 -26.64
C ARG A 26 -16.52 -16.72 -25.32
N ALA A 27 -17.40 -16.12 -24.53
CA ALA A 27 -17.10 -15.63 -23.19
C ALA A 27 -16.53 -16.77 -22.32
N ASP A 28 -17.24 -17.90 -22.24
CA ASP A 28 -16.82 -19.05 -21.44
C ASP A 28 -15.48 -19.61 -21.88
N ARG A 29 -15.19 -19.62 -23.19
CA ARG A 29 -13.86 -20.00 -23.68
C ARG A 29 -12.76 -19.04 -23.23
N MET A 30 -13.05 -17.75 -23.08
CA MET A 30 -12.08 -16.78 -22.57
C MET A 30 -11.86 -16.96 -21.07
N PHE A 31 -12.90 -17.22 -20.30
CA PHE A 31 -12.77 -17.53 -18.87
C PHE A 31 -12.01 -18.84 -18.64
N THR A 32 -12.27 -19.89 -19.40
CA THR A 32 -11.48 -21.13 -19.35
C THR A 32 -9.98 -20.87 -19.61
N LYS A 33 -9.66 -20.03 -20.61
CA LYS A 33 -8.27 -19.65 -20.88
C LYS A 33 -7.68 -18.78 -19.77
N ALA A 34 -8.45 -17.88 -19.19
CA ALA A 34 -8.01 -17.03 -18.07
C ALA A 34 -7.62 -17.89 -16.87
N VAL A 35 -8.45 -18.89 -16.51
CA VAL A 35 -8.16 -19.81 -15.41
C VAL A 35 -6.92 -20.67 -15.73
N ALA A 36 -6.83 -21.25 -16.93
CA ALA A 36 -5.68 -22.04 -17.31
C ALA A 36 -4.36 -21.24 -17.29
N LEU A 37 -4.43 -19.96 -17.70
CA LEU A 37 -3.28 -19.08 -17.63
C LEU A 37 -2.92 -18.74 -16.17
N LEU A 38 -3.92 -18.47 -15.32
CA LEU A 38 -3.73 -18.24 -13.90
C LEU A 38 -3.06 -19.45 -13.21
N ASP A 39 -3.46 -20.68 -13.57
CA ASP A 39 -2.88 -21.93 -13.05
C ASP A 39 -1.42 -22.13 -13.48
N SER A 40 -1.03 -21.55 -14.61
CA SER A 40 0.33 -21.64 -15.13
C SER A 40 1.30 -20.57 -14.57
N LEU A 41 0.79 -19.59 -13.81
CA LEU A 41 1.64 -18.55 -13.24
C LEU A 41 2.53 -19.12 -12.13
N PRO A 42 3.80 -18.68 -12.05
CA PRO A 42 4.67 -19.06 -10.95
C PRO A 42 4.17 -18.48 -9.61
N PRO A 43 4.62 -19.03 -8.47
CA PRO A 43 4.34 -18.47 -7.17
C PRO A 43 4.70 -16.97 -7.08
N SER A 44 4.00 -16.21 -6.25
CA SER A 44 4.15 -14.74 -6.15
C SER A 44 5.57 -14.28 -5.81
N GLU A 45 6.31 -15.07 -5.03
CA GLU A 45 7.68 -14.76 -4.61
C GLU A 45 8.69 -14.70 -5.77
N ASP A 46 8.40 -15.38 -6.88
CA ASP A 46 9.26 -15.42 -8.05
C ASP A 46 8.84 -14.45 -9.17
N GLN A 47 7.80 -13.65 -8.93
CA GLN A 47 7.29 -12.75 -9.96
C GLN A 47 8.12 -11.47 -10.04
N ILE A 48 8.67 -11.25 -11.24
CA ILE A 48 9.17 -9.94 -11.69
C ILE A 48 7.98 -8.98 -11.73
N LEU A 49 8.19 -7.73 -11.33
CA LEU A 49 7.16 -6.69 -11.42
C LEU A 49 6.60 -6.63 -12.85
N ARG A 50 5.35 -7.02 -13.00
CA ARG A 50 4.67 -7.02 -14.29
C ARG A 50 4.35 -5.60 -14.73
N ALA A 51 4.46 -5.34 -16.02
CA ALA A 51 4.16 -4.02 -16.60
C ALA A 51 2.69 -3.57 -16.39
N ASP A 52 1.78 -4.53 -16.14
CA ASP A 52 0.37 -4.28 -15.84
C ASP A 52 0.08 -4.23 -14.32
N TYR A 53 1.13 -4.21 -13.49
CA TYR A 53 1.05 -4.20 -12.02
C TYR A 53 0.23 -5.36 -11.43
N GLY A 54 0.13 -6.47 -12.14
CA GLY A 54 -0.66 -7.64 -11.75
C GLY A 54 0.10 -8.59 -10.87
N THR A 55 -0.64 -9.20 -9.94
CA THR A 55 -0.22 -10.34 -9.12
C THR A 55 -1.16 -11.51 -9.35
N PRO A 56 -0.82 -12.76 -8.97
CA PRO A 56 -1.74 -13.88 -9.05
C PRO A 56 -3.03 -13.68 -8.28
N LEU A 57 -2.95 -13.02 -7.11
CA LEU A 57 -4.12 -12.70 -6.29
C LEU A 57 -5.03 -11.70 -7.02
N ARG A 58 -4.46 -10.59 -7.52
CA ARG A 58 -5.21 -9.62 -8.32
C ARG A 58 -5.88 -10.26 -9.53
N ASP A 59 -5.16 -11.13 -10.24
CA ASP A 59 -5.70 -11.81 -11.41
C ASP A 59 -6.82 -12.80 -11.06
N ALA A 60 -6.66 -13.56 -9.97
CA ALA A 60 -7.72 -14.45 -9.47
C ALA A 60 -9.00 -13.67 -9.10
N ALA A 61 -8.84 -12.57 -8.39
CA ALA A 61 -9.95 -11.69 -8.01
C ALA A 61 -10.64 -11.09 -9.24
N ALA A 62 -9.88 -10.67 -10.26
CA ALA A 62 -10.44 -10.14 -11.49
C ALA A 62 -11.20 -11.21 -12.30
N VAL A 63 -10.66 -12.43 -12.40
CA VAL A 63 -11.35 -13.56 -13.07
C VAL A 63 -12.64 -13.91 -12.34
N LEU A 64 -12.63 -13.93 -10.99
CA LEU A 64 -13.81 -14.19 -10.18
C LEU A 64 -14.88 -13.12 -10.38
N ALA A 65 -14.55 -11.84 -10.20
CA ALA A 65 -15.47 -10.73 -10.36
C ALA A 65 -16.17 -10.75 -11.74
N LEU A 66 -15.35 -10.73 -12.79
CA LEU A 66 -15.83 -10.65 -14.17
C LEU A 66 -16.58 -11.93 -14.60
N GLY A 67 -16.15 -13.09 -14.11
CA GLY A 67 -16.81 -14.38 -14.42
C GLY A 67 -18.18 -14.50 -13.76
N VAL A 68 -18.32 -14.04 -12.51
CA VAL A 68 -19.61 -14.02 -11.81
C VAL A 68 -20.57 -13.02 -12.45
N GLU A 69 -20.15 -11.79 -12.72
CA GLU A 69 -20.95 -10.77 -13.40
C GLU A 69 -21.39 -11.21 -14.81
N ALA A 70 -20.51 -11.92 -15.52
CA ALA A 70 -20.82 -12.45 -16.84
C ALA A 70 -21.70 -13.71 -16.81
N GLY A 71 -22.06 -14.22 -15.65
CA GLY A 71 -22.82 -15.48 -15.50
C GLY A 71 -22.10 -16.69 -16.07
N SER A 72 -20.77 -16.68 -16.07
CA SER A 72 -19.98 -17.77 -16.65
C SER A 72 -19.94 -19.00 -15.75
N ASN A 73 -20.21 -20.15 -16.33
CA ASN A 73 -20.06 -21.47 -15.69
C ASN A 73 -18.67 -22.08 -15.93
N ALA A 74 -17.76 -21.35 -16.58
CA ALA A 74 -16.41 -21.83 -16.90
C ALA A 74 -15.39 -21.53 -15.81
N ILE A 75 -15.80 -20.95 -14.69
CA ILE A 75 -14.96 -20.68 -13.52
C ILE A 75 -15.40 -21.53 -12.34
N ASP A 76 -14.42 -22.01 -11.57
CA ASP A 76 -14.65 -22.58 -10.24
C ASP A 76 -14.55 -21.45 -9.21
N ARG A 77 -15.70 -21.04 -8.66
CA ARG A 77 -15.81 -19.91 -7.73
C ARG A 77 -15.08 -20.21 -6.43
N ASP A 78 -15.23 -21.42 -5.87
CA ASP A 78 -14.66 -21.78 -4.59
C ASP A 78 -13.13 -21.87 -4.67
N ALA A 79 -12.61 -22.40 -5.77
CA ALA A 79 -11.18 -22.42 -6.02
C ALA A 79 -10.60 -21.00 -6.13
N LEU A 80 -11.29 -20.08 -6.81
CA LEU A 80 -10.87 -18.69 -6.93
C LEU A 80 -10.98 -17.94 -5.60
N ILE A 81 -12.06 -18.14 -4.82
CA ILE A 81 -12.20 -17.57 -3.46
C ILE A 81 -11.04 -18.01 -2.58
N SER A 82 -10.70 -19.31 -2.60
CA SER A 82 -9.58 -19.83 -1.82
C SER A 82 -8.22 -19.21 -2.20
N ARG A 83 -8.06 -18.75 -3.43
CA ARG A 83 -6.83 -18.07 -3.89
C ARG A 83 -6.73 -16.62 -3.45
N ILE A 84 -7.86 -15.95 -3.27
CA ILE A 84 -7.90 -14.54 -2.86
C ILE A 84 -8.01 -14.37 -1.34
N ALA A 85 -8.41 -15.42 -0.63
CA ALA A 85 -8.46 -15.42 0.82
C ALA A 85 -7.04 -15.35 1.39
N THR A 86 -6.70 -14.26 2.06
CA THR A 86 -5.38 -14.03 2.67
C THR A 86 -5.53 -13.14 3.90
N ASP A 87 -4.64 -13.37 4.86
CA ASP A 87 -4.50 -12.50 6.06
C ASP A 87 -3.42 -11.40 5.82
N GLY A 88 -2.80 -11.39 4.64
CA GLY A 88 -1.75 -10.43 4.29
C GLY A 88 -2.28 -9.03 3.92
N VAL A 89 -1.39 -8.06 3.90
CA VAL A 89 -1.69 -6.70 3.42
C VAL A 89 -1.80 -6.72 1.90
N LEU A 90 -2.89 -6.21 1.37
CA LEU A 90 -3.16 -6.19 -0.07
C LEU A 90 -2.61 -4.91 -0.71
N SER A 91 -2.02 -5.04 -1.89
CA SER A 91 -1.74 -3.89 -2.74
C SER A 91 -3.04 -3.23 -3.20
N THR A 92 -2.98 -1.98 -3.65
CA THR A 92 -4.17 -1.24 -4.13
C THR A 92 -4.93 -2.01 -5.23
N GLN A 93 -4.21 -2.66 -6.14
CA GLN A 93 -4.83 -3.44 -7.23
C GLN A 93 -5.49 -4.71 -6.71
N GLU A 94 -4.87 -5.42 -5.79
CA GLU A 94 -5.44 -6.61 -5.14
C GLU A 94 -6.68 -6.27 -4.33
N ALA A 95 -6.61 -5.23 -3.51
CA ALA A 95 -7.73 -4.76 -2.71
C ALA A 95 -8.93 -4.34 -3.59
N THR A 96 -8.66 -3.61 -4.68
CA THR A 96 -9.72 -3.16 -5.60
C THR A 96 -10.42 -4.34 -6.27
N TRP A 97 -9.66 -5.29 -6.85
CA TRP A 97 -10.27 -6.44 -7.53
C TRP A 97 -10.92 -7.42 -6.56
N SER A 98 -10.36 -7.59 -5.35
CA SER A 98 -10.99 -8.41 -4.30
C SER A 98 -12.31 -7.80 -3.84
N LEU A 99 -12.39 -6.48 -3.72
CA LEU A 99 -13.65 -5.79 -3.40
C LEU A 99 -14.68 -5.99 -4.52
N LEU A 100 -14.30 -5.86 -5.79
CA LEU A 100 -15.19 -6.12 -6.93
C LEU A 100 -15.66 -7.58 -6.97
N ALA A 101 -14.76 -8.54 -6.69
CA ALA A 101 -15.13 -9.95 -6.61
C ALA A 101 -16.12 -10.22 -5.49
N THR A 102 -15.88 -9.64 -4.32
CA THR A 102 -16.81 -9.73 -3.20
C THR A 102 -18.18 -9.13 -3.57
N HIS A 103 -18.19 -7.95 -4.17
CA HIS A 103 -19.44 -7.32 -4.62
C HIS A 103 -20.22 -8.23 -5.58
N ALA A 104 -19.57 -8.78 -6.61
CA ALA A 104 -20.19 -9.69 -7.57
C ALA A 104 -20.79 -10.95 -6.92
N LEU A 105 -20.10 -11.51 -5.91
CA LEU A 105 -20.60 -12.66 -5.15
C LEU A 105 -21.81 -12.31 -4.29
N LEU A 106 -21.88 -11.08 -3.77
CA LEU A 106 -22.94 -10.63 -2.87
C LEU A 106 -24.28 -10.42 -3.57
N ASP A 107 -24.25 -9.93 -4.81
CA ASP A 107 -25.46 -9.81 -5.64
C ASP A 107 -26.08 -11.19 -5.94
N SER A 108 -25.35 -12.28 -5.65
CA SER A 108 -25.82 -13.66 -5.84
C SER A 108 -26.21 -14.37 -4.52
N ALA A 109 -26.05 -13.73 -3.35
CA ALA A 109 -26.27 -14.35 -2.04
C ALA A 109 -27.61 -13.93 -1.43
N ASP A 110 -28.65 -14.76 -1.56
CA ASP A 110 -30.00 -14.41 -1.12
C ASP A 110 -30.29 -14.64 0.39
N GLU A 111 -29.57 -15.49 1.11
CA GLU A 111 -29.80 -15.72 2.56
C GLU A 111 -28.51 -16.18 3.27
N SER A 112 -27.91 -15.30 4.10
CA SER A 112 -26.70 -15.66 4.86
C SER A 112 -26.98 -16.40 6.17
N GLY A 113 -28.21 -16.45 6.66
CA GLY A 113 -28.54 -16.98 7.98
C GLY A 113 -27.99 -16.16 9.16
N ILE A 114 -27.38 -15.01 8.89
CA ILE A 114 -26.78 -14.12 9.89
C ILE A 114 -27.82 -13.12 10.39
N SER A 115 -27.84 -12.89 11.69
CA SER A 115 -28.55 -11.77 12.28
C SER A 115 -27.61 -10.90 13.11
N PHE A 116 -27.87 -9.60 13.13
CA PHE A 116 -27.16 -8.59 13.89
C PHE A 116 -28.12 -7.93 14.88
N ASP A 117 -27.82 -8.02 16.17
CA ASP A 117 -28.71 -7.54 17.26
C ASP A 117 -30.18 -8.01 17.08
N GLY A 118 -30.36 -9.26 16.65
CA GLY A 118 -31.66 -9.87 16.41
C GLY A 118 -32.36 -9.47 15.11
N GLN A 119 -31.73 -8.65 14.25
CA GLN A 119 -32.24 -8.30 12.92
C GLN A 119 -31.56 -9.15 11.84
N PRO A 120 -32.29 -9.84 10.96
CA PRO A 120 -31.69 -10.58 9.85
C PRO A 120 -30.85 -9.67 8.96
N ALA A 121 -29.65 -10.12 8.62
CA ALA A 121 -28.83 -9.43 7.62
C ALA A 121 -29.27 -9.86 6.22
N THR A 122 -29.57 -8.89 5.37
CA THR A 122 -29.83 -9.09 3.94
C THR A 122 -28.60 -8.63 3.18
N GLY A 123 -27.86 -9.57 2.60
CA GLY A 123 -26.59 -9.30 1.91
C GLY A 123 -25.40 -9.19 2.87
N PRO A 124 -24.27 -8.58 2.41
CA PRO A 124 -23.05 -8.49 3.19
C PRO A 124 -23.22 -7.61 4.43
N LEU A 125 -22.80 -8.14 5.57
CA LEU A 125 -22.84 -7.39 6.80
C LEU A 125 -21.49 -6.66 7.01
N VAL A 126 -21.49 -5.34 6.74
CA VAL A 126 -20.42 -4.44 7.16
C VAL A 126 -20.98 -3.47 8.19
N LYS A 127 -20.46 -3.50 9.40
CA LYS A 127 -20.88 -2.62 10.50
C LYS A 127 -19.71 -1.81 10.98
N VAL A 128 -19.85 -0.50 10.94
CA VAL A 128 -18.90 0.42 11.58
C VAL A 128 -19.38 0.68 13.00
N LEU A 129 -18.53 0.38 13.97
CA LEU A 129 -18.78 0.61 15.40
C LEU A 129 -17.99 1.84 15.84
N ASP A 130 -18.63 2.71 16.61
CA ASP A 130 -17.96 3.85 17.22
C ASP A 130 -17.30 3.40 18.55
N ALA A 131 -16.10 3.95 18.86
CA ALA A 131 -15.38 3.64 20.11
C ALA A 131 -16.15 4.06 21.37
N THR A 132 -17.19 4.90 21.26
CA THR A 132 -18.06 5.28 22.36
C THR A 132 -19.19 4.29 22.61
N GLN A 133 -19.40 3.32 21.71
CA GLN A 133 -20.41 2.30 21.87
C GLN A 133 -19.98 1.31 22.96
N THR A 134 -20.71 1.29 24.07
CA THR A 134 -20.45 0.43 25.23
C THR A 134 -21.31 -0.83 25.26
N ASP A 135 -22.42 -0.84 24.49
CA ASP A 135 -23.30 -1.99 24.46
C ASP A 135 -22.70 -3.12 23.61
N PRO A 136 -22.80 -4.37 24.07
CA PRO A 136 -22.30 -5.50 23.32
C PRO A 136 -23.07 -5.68 22.02
N VAL A 137 -22.33 -5.96 20.94
CA VAL A 137 -22.90 -6.29 19.64
C VAL A 137 -23.06 -7.80 19.55
N VAL A 138 -24.26 -8.27 19.20
CA VAL A 138 -24.57 -9.70 19.11
C VAL A 138 -24.72 -10.09 17.64
N VAL A 139 -23.85 -10.96 17.17
CA VAL A 139 -23.96 -11.60 15.85
C VAL A 139 -24.35 -13.05 16.05
N THR A 140 -25.48 -13.46 15.44
CA THR A 140 -25.96 -14.83 15.49
C THR A 140 -25.91 -15.42 14.08
N ASN A 141 -25.43 -16.65 13.99
CA ASN A 141 -25.42 -17.41 12.74
C ASN A 141 -26.31 -18.64 12.89
N ALA A 142 -27.34 -18.73 12.07
CA ALA A 142 -28.22 -19.89 11.98
C ALA A 142 -28.00 -20.71 10.70
N GLY A 143 -27.04 -20.29 9.86
CA GLY A 143 -26.67 -20.93 8.60
C GLY A 143 -25.40 -21.79 8.74
N GLU A 144 -24.67 -21.89 7.64
CA GLU A 144 -23.38 -22.59 7.58
C GLU A 144 -22.27 -21.81 8.29
N ASP A 145 -21.13 -22.47 8.55
CA ASP A 145 -19.96 -21.85 9.19
C ASP A 145 -19.53 -20.58 8.42
N THR A 146 -19.41 -19.49 9.12
CA THR A 146 -19.11 -18.16 8.54
C THR A 146 -18.00 -17.49 9.33
N SER A 147 -17.04 -16.89 8.61
CA SER A 147 -15.98 -16.10 9.21
C SER A 147 -16.45 -14.68 9.53
N ILE A 148 -16.05 -14.18 10.71
CA ILE A 148 -16.26 -12.79 11.11
C ILE A 148 -14.89 -12.13 11.22
N THR A 149 -14.70 -11.02 10.49
CA THR A 149 -13.50 -10.19 10.60
C THR A 149 -13.80 -8.94 11.42
N LEU A 150 -13.07 -8.75 12.52
CA LEU A 150 -13.12 -7.53 13.31
C LEU A 150 -11.84 -6.72 13.05
N THR A 151 -11.99 -5.52 12.47
CA THR A 151 -10.87 -4.60 12.26
C THR A 151 -11.00 -3.42 13.21
N THR A 152 -9.96 -3.18 14.02
CA THR A 152 -9.86 -2.02 14.91
C THR A 152 -8.88 -1.01 14.32
N LEU A 153 -9.32 0.23 14.15
CA LEU A 153 -8.48 1.34 13.71
C LEU A 153 -8.33 2.35 14.85
N GLY A 154 -7.11 2.77 15.13
CA GLY A 154 -6.84 3.73 16.19
C GLY A 154 -5.46 4.36 16.06
N VAL A 155 -5.26 5.45 16.82
CA VAL A 155 -3.95 6.08 16.97
C VAL A 155 -3.23 5.38 18.12
N PRO A 156 -1.99 4.85 17.94
CA PRO A 156 -1.22 4.26 19.02
C PRO A 156 -0.98 5.27 20.15
N THR A 157 -1.08 4.82 21.40
CA THR A 157 -0.75 5.62 22.59
C THR A 157 0.74 5.64 22.87
N ASP A 158 1.42 4.54 22.54
CA ASP A 158 2.87 4.42 22.69
C ASP A 158 3.59 4.88 21.42
N PRO A 159 4.76 5.52 21.54
CA PRO A 159 5.57 5.88 20.38
C PRO A 159 5.91 4.66 19.54
N VAL A 160 5.82 4.81 18.22
CA VAL A 160 6.24 3.76 17.28
C VAL A 160 7.76 3.66 17.34
N THR A 161 8.27 2.45 17.60
CA THR A 161 9.71 2.14 17.57
C THR A 161 10.14 1.73 16.17
N ALA A 162 11.38 2.08 15.77
CA ALA A 162 11.92 1.69 14.47
C ALA A 162 11.79 0.20 14.20
N GLY A 163 11.41 -0.16 13.00
CA GLY A 163 11.22 -1.54 12.59
C GLY A 163 11.04 -1.68 11.08
N GLY A 164 11.06 -2.92 10.61
CA GLY A 164 10.86 -3.19 9.21
C GLY A 164 10.89 -4.66 8.84
N ASN A 165 10.36 -4.94 7.64
CA ASN A 165 10.42 -6.22 6.96
C ASN A 165 10.89 -5.98 5.52
N GLY A 166 12.03 -6.57 5.14
CA GLY A 166 12.62 -6.43 3.81
C GLY A 166 13.38 -5.12 3.56
N TYR A 167 13.22 -4.12 4.43
CA TYR A 167 13.91 -2.82 4.38
C TYR A 167 14.36 -2.37 5.76
N ALA A 168 15.33 -1.45 5.78
CA ALA A 168 15.55 -0.53 6.89
C ALA A 168 15.52 0.90 6.38
N ILE A 169 15.07 1.83 7.22
CA ILE A 169 15.12 3.26 6.95
C ILE A 169 15.68 3.98 8.16
N THR A 170 16.59 4.93 7.93
CA THR A 170 17.09 5.84 8.96
C THR A 170 16.88 7.28 8.54
N ARG A 171 16.65 8.15 9.52
CA ARG A 171 16.53 9.60 9.32
C ARG A 171 17.63 10.30 10.11
N SER A 172 18.48 11.02 9.41
CA SER A 172 19.60 11.77 9.98
C SER A 172 19.47 13.25 9.65
N LEU A 173 19.85 14.10 10.61
CA LEU A 173 19.88 15.54 10.42
C LEU A 173 21.34 16.02 10.38
N TYR A 174 21.52 17.03 9.53
CA TYR A 174 22.79 17.74 9.41
C TYR A 174 22.52 19.24 9.35
N THR A 175 23.49 20.04 9.79
CA THR A 175 23.53 21.46 9.43
C THR A 175 23.79 21.60 7.93
N LEU A 176 23.56 22.79 7.38
CA LEU A 176 23.88 23.05 5.96
C LEU A 176 25.38 22.98 5.66
N ASP A 177 26.24 23.04 6.70
CA ASP A 177 27.69 22.84 6.59
C ASP A 177 28.11 21.35 6.71
N GLY A 178 27.14 20.44 6.79
CA GLY A 178 27.37 19.00 6.81
C GLY A 178 27.73 18.42 8.17
N GLN A 179 27.61 19.18 9.27
CA GLN A 179 27.84 18.64 10.61
C GLN A 179 26.59 17.91 11.10
N PRO A 180 26.73 16.78 11.81
CA PRO A 180 25.59 16.13 12.44
C PRO A 180 24.81 17.09 13.32
N ALA A 181 23.50 17.06 13.23
CA ALA A 181 22.57 17.87 13.99
C ALA A 181 21.51 17.00 14.68
N GLN A 182 20.81 17.56 15.65
CA GLN A 182 19.73 16.90 16.37
C GLN A 182 18.52 17.83 16.43
N TRP A 183 17.36 17.26 16.72
CA TRP A 183 16.11 18.01 16.88
C TRP A 183 16.11 18.91 18.13
N GLU A 184 16.84 18.44 19.16
CA GLU A 184 16.94 19.14 20.45
C GLU A 184 17.75 20.44 20.29
N GLY A 185 17.17 21.51 20.83
CA GLY A 185 17.80 22.83 20.78
C GLY A 185 17.63 23.57 19.45
N ALA A 186 16.78 23.10 18.56
CA ALA A 186 16.40 23.82 17.35
C ALA A 186 15.76 25.18 17.71
N THR A 187 16.11 26.23 16.97
CA THR A 187 15.53 27.58 17.11
C THR A 187 14.80 28.00 15.85
N VAL A 188 13.83 28.91 16.01
CA VAL A 188 13.09 29.45 14.85
C VAL A 188 14.04 30.05 13.83
N GLY A 189 13.82 29.72 12.55
CA GLY A 189 14.66 30.11 11.42
C GLY A 189 15.81 29.15 11.12
N GLN A 190 16.15 28.23 12.03
CA GLN A 190 17.21 27.27 11.81
C GLN A 190 16.84 26.28 10.70
N ARG A 191 17.84 25.96 9.87
CA ARG A 191 17.70 25.03 8.75
C ARG A 191 18.50 23.79 8.99
N PHE A 192 17.94 22.66 8.54
CA PHE A 192 18.55 21.34 8.61
C PHE A 192 18.50 20.68 7.24
N LEU A 193 19.53 19.93 6.92
CA LEU A 193 19.50 18.92 5.86
C LEU A 193 19.02 17.62 6.47
N VAL A 194 17.87 17.14 6.04
CA VAL A 194 17.34 15.82 6.39
C VAL A 194 17.82 14.81 5.36
N VAL A 195 18.37 13.70 5.81
CA VAL A 195 18.81 12.59 4.96
C VAL A 195 18.06 11.34 5.40
N LEU A 196 17.32 10.76 4.45
CA LEU A 196 16.69 9.45 4.59
C LEU A 196 17.57 8.43 3.88
N GLU A 197 18.10 7.47 4.63
CA GLU A 197 18.84 6.36 4.07
C GLU A 197 18.00 5.10 4.12
N VAL A 198 17.81 4.45 2.97
CA VAL A 198 17.04 3.22 2.83
C VAL A 198 17.97 2.09 2.39
N THR A 199 17.94 0.99 3.15
CA THR A 199 18.72 -0.22 2.88
C THR A 199 17.75 -1.38 2.60
N PRO A 200 17.75 -1.92 1.37
CA PRO A 200 17.02 -3.15 1.04
C PRO A 200 17.76 -4.38 1.56
N TYR A 201 17.00 -5.38 2.05
CA TYR A 201 17.53 -6.69 2.46
C TYR A 201 17.14 -7.84 1.52
N GLY A 202 16.34 -7.55 0.50
CA GLY A 202 15.77 -8.53 -0.41
C GLY A 202 16.20 -8.39 -1.86
N ARG A 203 15.38 -8.89 -2.78
CA ARG A 203 15.60 -8.83 -4.23
C ARG A 203 15.57 -7.41 -4.77
N GLY A 204 16.37 -7.15 -5.83
CA GLY A 204 16.68 -5.81 -6.31
C GLY A 204 15.58 -5.01 -6.97
N GLU A 205 14.55 -5.65 -7.54
CA GLU A 205 13.49 -4.90 -8.22
C GLU A 205 12.37 -4.52 -7.25
N ALA A 206 12.13 -3.21 -7.10
CA ALA A 206 11.09 -2.68 -6.24
C ALA A 206 10.59 -1.31 -6.73
N ARG A 207 9.35 -1.00 -6.42
CA ARG A 207 8.76 0.34 -6.57
C ARG A 207 8.38 0.84 -5.20
N LEU A 208 9.20 1.75 -4.71
CA LEU A 208 9.14 2.19 -3.33
C LEU A 208 8.45 3.55 -3.23
N MET A 209 7.64 3.69 -2.20
CA MET A 209 7.15 4.96 -1.71
C MET A 209 7.86 5.28 -0.39
N VAL A 210 8.61 6.37 -0.36
CA VAL A 210 9.24 6.89 0.84
C VAL A 210 8.46 8.11 1.29
N THR A 211 8.02 8.11 2.54
CA THR A 211 7.24 9.20 3.13
C THR A 211 7.87 9.65 4.44
N ASP A 212 8.09 10.95 4.59
CA ASP A 212 8.57 11.54 5.83
C ASP A 212 7.64 12.69 6.26
N PRO A 213 6.71 12.43 7.20
CA PRO A 213 5.85 13.46 7.75
C PRO A 213 6.64 14.47 8.59
N LEU A 214 6.33 15.75 8.45
CA LEU A 214 6.99 16.83 9.19
C LEU A 214 6.33 17.08 10.55
N PRO A 215 7.12 17.39 11.59
CA PRO A 215 6.55 18.00 12.79
C PRO A 215 5.93 19.36 12.45
N ALA A 216 4.79 19.69 13.06
CA ALA A 216 4.01 20.89 12.71
C ALA A 216 4.76 22.24 12.89
N GLY A 217 5.85 22.26 13.67
CA GLY A 217 6.72 23.44 13.83
C GLY A 217 7.75 23.62 12.72
N TYR A 218 7.72 22.81 11.69
CA TYR A 218 8.69 22.80 10.60
C TYR A 218 8.00 22.86 9.24
N GLU A 219 8.73 23.37 8.27
CA GLU A 219 8.33 23.34 6.85
C GLU A 219 9.51 23.01 5.94
N ILE A 220 9.24 22.43 4.79
CA ILE A 220 10.28 22.17 3.78
C ILE A 220 10.69 23.52 3.17
N ASP A 221 11.97 23.80 3.18
CA ASP A 221 12.53 24.97 2.52
C ASP A 221 12.56 24.75 1.00
N ASN A 222 12.78 25.82 0.25
CA ASN A 222 12.73 25.80 -1.21
C ASN A 222 13.56 24.67 -1.84
N PRO A 223 12.92 23.68 -2.49
CA PRO A 223 13.63 22.54 -3.10
C PRO A 223 14.66 22.95 -4.16
N ASN A 224 14.48 24.11 -4.80
CA ASN A 224 15.42 24.61 -5.79
C ASN A 224 16.81 24.96 -5.21
N LEU A 225 16.93 25.16 -3.89
CA LEU A 225 18.22 25.37 -3.25
C LEU A 225 19.11 24.13 -3.32
N MET A 226 18.52 22.93 -3.27
CA MET A 226 19.26 21.69 -3.43
C MET A 226 19.69 21.47 -4.87
N LEU A 227 18.81 21.74 -5.85
CA LEU A 227 19.08 21.58 -7.27
C LEU A 227 20.13 22.59 -7.80
N ALA A 228 20.25 23.76 -7.16
CA ALA A 228 21.19 24.80 -7.56
C ALA A 228 22.65 24.57 -7.07
N GLY A 229 22.95 23.44 -6.42
CA GLY A 229 24.27 23.17 -5.85
C GLY A 229 24.64 24.12 -4.70
N ALA A 230 23.63 24.78 -4.11
CA ALA A 230 23.86 25.76 -3.04
C ALA A 230 24.15 25.14 -1.65
N VAL A 231 24.20 23.81 -1.56
CA VAL A 231 24.47 23.09 -0.32
C VAL A 231 25.77 22.28 -0.48
N PRO A 232 26.94 22.83 -0.07
CA PRO A 232 28.23 22.15 -0.18
C PRO A 232 28.31 20.81 0.58
N ALA A 233 27.42 20.64 1.56
CA ALA A 233 27.33 19.43 2.37
C ALA A 233 26.88 18.17 1.58
N LEU A 234 26.38 18.30 0.37
CA LEU A 234 25.85 17.17 -0.39
C LEU A 234 26.94 16.29 -0.99
N ASP A 235 28.13 16.84 -1.24
CA ASP A 235 29.23 16.12 -1.91
C ASP A 235 29.75 14.93 -1.09
N PHE A 236 29.70 14.98 0.25
CA PHE A 236 30.17 13.89 1.10
C PHE A 236 29.12 12.79 1.33
N LEU A 237 27.85 13.06 1.04
CA LEU A 237 26.76 12.12 1.30
C LEU A 237 26.51 11.14 0.14
N ASN A 238 27.19 11.29 -0.99
CA ASN A 238 26.94 10.50 -2.20
C ASN A 238 25.44 10.33 -2.44
N LEU A 239 24.71 11.47 -2.48
CA LEU A 239 23.29 11.45 -2.72
C LEU A 239 23.04 10.94 -4.14
N THR A 240 22.73 9.66 -4.26
CA THR A 240 22.19 9.11 -5.49
C THR A 240 20.75 9.57 -5.59
N THR A 241 20.50 10.65 -6.30
CA THR A 241 19.16 11.17 -6.57
C THR A 241 18.45 10.25 -7.56
N GLU A 242 17.98 9.12 -7.09
CA GLU A 242 17.27 8.15 -7.92
C GLU A 242 15.75 8.19 -7.71
N ALA A 243 15.23 9.27 -7.15
CA ALA A 243 13.79 9.46 -7.08
C ALA A 243 13.22 9.61 -8.50
N THR A 244 12.34 8.71 -8.88
CA THR A 244 11.57 8.82 -10.13
C THR A 244 10.63 10.01 -10.07
N HIS A 245 10.14 10.31 -8.86
CA HIS A 245 9.30 11.46 -8.56
C HIS A 245 9.48 11.87 -7.10
N ALA A 246 9.48 13.17 -6.81
CA ALA A 246 9.51 13.68 -5.44
C ALA A 246 8.54 14.85 -5.27
N GLU A 247 7.83 14.87 -4.14
CA GLU A 247 6.90 15.92 -3.76
C GLU A 247 7.31 16.53 -2.40
N PHE A 248 7.33 17.85 -2.38
CA PHE A 248 7.64 18.66 -1.22
C PHE A 248 6.33 19.33 -0.76
N ARG A 249 5.60 18.66 0.13
CA ARG A 249 4.31 19.14 0.63
C ARG A 249 4.49 19.95 1.92
N GLN A 250 3.44 20.65 2.34
CA GLN A 250 3.50 21.44 3.58
C GLN A 250 3.65 20.57 4.83
N ASP A 251 3.17 19.33 4.79
CA ASP A 251 3.09 18.41 5.91
C ASP A 251 4.05 17.21 5.79
N ARG A 252 4.67 16.99 4.62
CA ARG A 252 5.53 15.83 4.39
C ARG A 252 6.41 15.96 3.16
N PHE A 253 7.51 15.22 3.17
CA PHE A 253 8.26 14.83 1.98
C PHE A 253 7.77 13.47 1.50
N VAL A 254 7.60 13.30 0.18
CA VAL A 254 7.24 12.03 -0.46
C VAL A 254 8.13 11.80 -1.67
N ALA A 255 8.63 10.58 -1.83
CA ALA A 255 9.39 10.21 -3.02
C ALA A 255 9.01 8.81 -3.51
N ALA A 256 8.79 8.69 -4.81
CA ALA A 256 8.69 7.41 -5.51
C ALA A 256 10.06 7.04 -6.07
N VAL A 257 10.49 5.80 -5.82
CA VAL A 257 11.82 5.31 -6.21
C VAL A 257 11.68 3.96 -6.90
N ASP A 258 12.03 3.88 -8.18
CA ASP A 258 12.10 2.64 -8.93
C ASP A 258 13.51 2.03 -8.77
N ARG A 259 13.60 0.91 -8.08
CA ARG A 259 14.87 0.20 -7.86
C ARG A 259 15.02 -1.00 -8.79
N ARG A 260 16.27 -1.24 -9.20
CA ARG A 260 16.66 -2.43 -9.99
C ARG A 260 17.80 -3.22 -9.33
N ASP A 261 18.29 -2.75 -8.19
CA ASP A 261 19.37 -3.35 -7.42
C ASP A 261 19.09 -3.31 -5.91
N ASN A 262 19.94 -3.96 -5.12
CA ASN A 262 19.84 -4.01 -3.66
C ASN A 262 20.71 -2.94 -2.97
N GLY A 263 21.21 -1.96 -3.70
CA GLY A 263 22.06 -0.93 -3.13
C GLY A 263 21.32 -0.03 -2.16
N THR A 264 21.97 0.36 -1.08
CA THR A 264 21.49 1.44 -0.21
C THR A 264 21.38 2.73 -1.00
N PHE A 265 20.28 3.46 -0.83
CA PHE A 265 20.11 4.77 -1.46
C PHE A 265 19.72 5.83 -0.43
N ARG A 266 19.89 7.09 -0.81
CA ARG A 266 19.63 8.24 0.05
C ARG A 266 18.75 9.26 -0.65
N LEU A 267 17.81 9.81 0.09
CA LEU A 267 16.99 10.95 -0.30
C LEU A 267 17.28 12.08 0.69
N ALA A 268 17.23 13.31 0.22
CA ALA A 268 17.47 14.44 1.10
C ALA A 268 16.57 15.63 0.75
N TYR A 269 16.28 16.44 1.76
CA TYR A 269 15.58 17.71 1.62
C TYR A 269 15.98 18.68 2.73
N ILE A 270 15.73 19.97 2.53
CA ILE A 270 16.01 21.00 3.53
C ILE A 270 14.74 21.29 4.31
N LEU A 271 14.86 21.26 5.63
CA LEU A 271 13.82 21.55 6.60
C LEU A 271 14.16 22.85 7.33
N ARG A 272 13.17 23.68 7.62
CA ARG A 272 13.31 24.91 8.40
C ARG A 272 12.35 24.90 9.60
N ALA A 273 12.86 25.21 10.79
CA ALA A 273 12.05 25.45 11.96
C ALA A 273 11.34 26.82 11.83
N VAL A 274 10.01 26.84 11.96
CA VAL A 274 9.20 28.06 11.69
C VAL A 274 8.37 28.51 12.87
N SER A 275 8.05 27.64 13.81
CA SER A 275 7.21 27.97 14.95
C SER A 275 7.76 27.39 16.24
N PRO A 276 7.85 28.19 17.33
CA PRO A 276 8.29 27.67 18.62
C PRO A 276 7.20 26.79 19.24
N GLY A 277 7.60 25.69 19.88
CA GLY A 277 6.68 24.76 20.53
C GLY A 277 7.23 23.36 20.64
N THR A 278 6.41 22.45 21.16
CA THR A 278 6.69 21.03 21.23
C THR A 278 5.72 20.28 20.32
N TYR A 279 6.25 19.46 19.44
CA TYR A 279 5.51 18.84 18.35
C TYR A 279 5.76 17.33 18.29
N HIS A 280 4.75 16.59 17.89
CA HIS A 280 4.92 15.19 17.56
C HIS A 280 5.76 15.04 16.27
N GLN A 281 6.75 14.17 16.32
CA GLN A 281 7.52 13.75 15.17
C GLN A 281 7.07 12.35 14.75
N ALA A 282 6.36 12.25 13.66
CA ALA A 282 5.97 10.96 13.11
C ALA A 282 7.17 10.19 12.54
N ALA A 283 7.04 8.88 12.44
CA ALA A 283 8.03 8.02 11.80
C ALA A 283 8.12 8.31 10.29
N ALA A 284 9.32 8.36 9.74
CA ALA A 284 9.52 8.21 8.30
C ALA A 284 9.30 6.76 7.91
N SER A 285 8.80 6.51 6.71
CA SER A 285 8.51 5.16 6.24
C SER A 285 8.96 4.93 4.80
N VAL A 286 9.23 3.67 4.49
CA VAL A 286 9.40 3.15 3.13
C VAL A 286 8.49 1.95 2.97
N GLU A 287 7.81 1.85 1.83
CA GLU A 287 6.88 0.78 1.49
C GLU A 287 7.09 0.36 0.04
N ASP A 288 7.08 -0.96 -0.22
CA ASP A 288 6.99 -1.48 -1.59
C ASP A 288 5.53 -1.44 -2.03
N MET A 289 5.22 -0.60 -3.01
CA MET A 289 3.85 -0.35 -3.49
C MET A 289 3.11 -1.60 -3.98
N TYR A 290 3.84 -2.65 -4.36
CA TYR A 290 3.26 -3.90 -4.88
C TYR A 290 3.51 -5.11 -3.98
N ARG A 291 4.27 -4.93 -2.92
CA ARG A 291 4.51 -5.88 -1.83
C ARG A 291 4.44 -5.15 -0.50
N PRO A 292 3.25 -4.69 -0.09
CA PRO A 292 3.09 -3.80 1.07
C PRO A 292 3.50 -4.45 2.40
N ASP A 293 3.66 -5.77 2.44
CA ASP A 293 4.30 -6.46 3.59
C ASP A 293 5.78 -6.11 3.73
N LEU A 294 6.42 -5.63 2.65
CA LEU A 294 7.79 -5.18 2.65
C LEU A 294 7.84 -3.68 2.92
N THR A 295 8.07 -3.34 4.17
CA THR A 295 8.03 -1.96 4.67
C THR A 295 9.07 -1.74 5.77
N ALA A 296 9.40 -0.48 6.03
CA ALA A 296 10.15 -0.10 7.23
C ALA A 296 9.79 1.31 7.69
N HIS A 297 10.04 1.59 8.96
CA HIS A 297 9.82 2.91 9.55
C HIS A 297 10.88 3.24 10.60
N THR A 298 11.12 4.54 10.79
CA THR A 298 11.96 5.06 11.87
C THR A 298 11.19 5.11 13.19
N ASP A 299 11.88 5.47 14.27
CA ASP A 299 11.19 5.85 15.51
C ASP A 299 10.30 7.07 15.29
N SER A 300 9.21 7.11 16.03
CA SER A 300 8.44 8.34 16.26
C SER A 300 8.85 8.96 17.60
N GLY A 301 8.58 10.26 17.77
CA GLY A 301 8.98 10.94 18.99
C GLY A 301 8.38 12.33 19.14
N THR A 302 9.10 13.16 19.90
CA THR A 302 8.74 14.55 20.15
C THR A 302 9.93 15.45 19.88
N VAL A 303 9.69 16.58 19.24
CA VAL A 303 10.69 17.60 18.94
C VAL A 303 10.28 18.94 19.52
N THR A 304 11.27 19.75 19.91
CA THR A 304 11.02 21.08 20.48
C THR A 304 11.77 22.13 19.70
N VAL A 305 11.07 23.22 19.36
CA VAL A 305 11.64 24.42 18.73
C VAL A 305 11.60 25.56 19.76
N ALA A 306 12.76 26.13 20.04
CA ALA A 306 12.89 27.32 20.87
C ALA A 306 12.61 28.61 20.04
N PRO A 307 12.18 29.69 20.68
CA PRO A 307 11.99 31.00 20.03
C PRO A 307 13.22 31.51 19.31
#